data_77c959ed530130b192ac3d48563157ae
#
_entry.id   77c959ed530130b192ac3d48563157ae
#
_cell.length_a   1.000
_cell.length_b   1.000
_cell.length_c   1.000
_cell.angle_alpha   90.00
_cell.angle_beta   90.00
_cell.angle_gamma   90.00
#
_symmetry.space_group_name_H-M   'P 1'
#
loop_
_entity.id
_entity.type
_entity.pdbx_description
1 polymer ?
#
loop_
_entity_poly.entity_id
_entity_poly.type
_entity_poly.pdbx_seq_one_letter_code
_entity_poly.pdbx_strand_id
1 'polypeptide(L)'
;MSIEAYLMFKDIKIARLIFGDYSFKLVDTYVDIFPVHSDAELHRWWSLRQTPYSKTHMMDVYRFLNINSPIDFIKITKFASVNDCFWVKTNNKQSWSNVNLFTNHFTKAISNLEMTGIVQGIPSHSIYSPSFTLGGSFPKTWVHKDGKIVLLKASHHQDGELKDSSIYSEVLTNQVCEALGIKDYVKYRLAKYKDVHVCACDSFTNENIMYYPLVYYIQGYPTYEQVKSLLGNYRQFYLMILLDYLTLNIDRHTGNYGYLVSSNNFSIMGMSPIFDNNYSLLSEKAIIKANRDEIFDYVLTTESRFGCLIHDLALYLIKDFPESIELCRRLLKFEFKHIGNIDRKRLKKLSYIVRLQAKELIRLSSNF
;
A
#
# COMPACT_ATOMS: atom_id res chain seq x y z
N MET A 1 28.54 2.88 -20.22
CA MET A 1 28.47 1.41 -20.59
C MET A 1 27.01 1.06 -20.84
N SER A 2 26.71 0.12 -21.74
CA SER A 2 25.32 -0.36 -21.92
C SER A 2 25.26 -1.87 -21.81
N ILE A 3 24.12 -2.40 -21.36
CA ILE A 3 23.87 -3.84 -21.31
C ILE A 3 22.49 -4.17 -21.93
N GLU A 4 22.44 -5.30 -22.60
CA GLU A 4 21.17 -5.90 -23.03
C GLU A 4 20.55 -6.69 -21.88
N ALA A 5 19.24 -6.57 -21.72
CA ALA A 5 18.46 -7.30 -20.75
C ALA A 5 17.06 -7.59 -21.28
N TYR A 6 16.34 -8.49 -20.62
CA TYR A 6 14.99 -8.86 -21.03
C TYR A 6 14.01 -8.60 -19.86
N LEU A 7 12.92 -7.91 -20.15
CA LEU A 7 11.76 -7.96 -19.25
C LEU A 7 11.13 -9.34 -19.40
N MET A 8 10.97 -9.99 -18.29
CA MET A 8 10.41 -11.34 -18.18
C MET A 8 9.10 -11.31 -17.44
N PHE A 9 8.21 -12.23 -17.78
CA PHE A 9 7.07 -12.63 -16.96
C PHE A 9 7.22 -14.11 -16.65
N LYS A 10 7.53 -14.45 -15.40
CA LYS A 10 8.01 -15.80 -15.05
C LYS A 10 9.18 -16.18 -15.99
N ASP A 11 9.11 -17.31 -16.70
CA ASP A 11 10.15 -17.72 -17.66
C ASP A 11 9.88 -17.24 -19.10
N ILE A 12 8.84 -16.45 -19.35
CA ILE A 12 8.48 -15.93 -20.68
C ILE A 12 9.19 -14.59 -20.92
N LYS A 13 9.89 -14.47 -22.04
CA LYS A 13 10.45 -13.19 -22.51
C LYS A 13 9.32 -12.30 -23.02
N ILE A 14 9.18 -11.11 -22.43
CA ILE A 14 8.15 -10.14 -22.79
C ILE A 14 8.70 -9.08 -23.72
N ALA A 15 9.87 -8.51 -23.40
CA ALA A 15 10.49 -7.47 -24.19
C ALA A 15 12.01 -7.49 -24.04
N ARG A 16 12.70 -6.91 -25.05
CA ARG A 16 14.13 -6.65 -25.01
C ARG A 16 14.38 -5.19 -24.65
N LEU A 17 15.28 -4.97 -23.71
CA LEU A 17 15.65 -3.67 -23.18
C LEU A 17 17.16 -3.45 -23.34
N ILE A 18 17.55 -2.19 -23.55
CA ILE A 18 18.95 -1.78 -23.47
C ILE A 18 19.06 -0.77 -22.31
N PHE A 19 19.84 -1.11 -21.30
CA PHE A 19 20.16 -0.22 -20.16
C PHE A 19 21.46 0.52 -20.45
N GLY A 20 21.40 1.85 -20.30
CA GLY A 20 22.56 2.74 -20.26
C GLY A 20 22.86 3.20 -18.85
N ASP A 21 23.81 4.13 -18.70
CA ASP A 21 24.24 4.66 -17.40
C ASP A 21 23.13 5.41 -16.65
N TYR A 22 22.17 6.01 -17.35
CA TYR A 22 21.14 6.87 -16.76
C TYR A 22 19.70 6.46 -17.08
N SER A 23 19.50 5.65 -18.12
CA SER A 23 18.17 5.27 -18.57
C SER A 23 18.19 3.91 -19.28
N PHE A 24 17.01 3.45 -19.69
CA PHE A 24 16.86 2.27 -20.55
C PHE A 24 15.93 2.60 -21.73
N LYS A 25 15.94 1.73 -22.75
CA LYS A 25 15.06 1.78 -23.93
C LYS A 25 14.40 0.43 -24.15
N LEU A 26 13.12 0.47 -24.51
CA LEU A 26 12.42 -0.68 -25.12
C LEU A 26 12.91 -0.83 -26.56
N VAL A 27 13.39 -2.01 -26.91
CA VAL A 27 13.92 -2.29 -28.29
C VAL A 27 12.94 -3.15 -29.06
N ASP A 28 12.51 -4.25 -28.47
CA ASP A 28 11.55 -5.19 -29.08
C ASP A 28 10.51 -5.62 -28.05
N THR A 29 9.28 -5.80 -28.49
CA THR A 29 8.19 -6.42 -27.74
C THR A 29 7.89 -7.79 -28.33
N TYR A 30 7.96 -8.84 -27.53
CA TYR A 30 7.68 -10.22 -27.95
C TYR A 30 6.26 -10.66 -27.62
N VAL A 31 5.68 -10.06 -26.56
CA VAL A 31 4.31 -10.33 -26.12
C VAL A 31 3.67 -8.99 -25.82
N ASP A 32 2.57 -8.70 -26.52
CA ASP A 32 1.82 -7.44 -26.34
C ASP A 32 0.91 -7.50 -25.11
N ILE A 33 1.50 -7.21 -23.94
CA ILE A 33 0.82 -7.16 -22.65
C ILE A 33 1.30 -5.93 -21.86
N PHE A 34 0.49 -5.46 -20.92
CA PHE A 34 0.96 -4.48 -19.95
C PHE A 34 2.22 -5.03 -19.22
N PRO A 35 3.33 -4.24 -19.07
CA PRO A 35 3.42 -2.78 -19.31
C PRO A 35 4.17 -2.40 -20.59
N VAL A 36 4.16 -3.21 -21.63
CA VAL A 36 5.03 -3.03 -22.82
C VAL A 36 4.29 -2.66 -24.12
N HIS A 37 3.05 -2.15 -24.03
CA HIS A 37 2.34 -1.63 -25.21
C HIS A 37 3.04 -0.42 -25.84
N SER A 38 3.82 0.34 -25.05
CA SER A 38 4.66 1.43 -25.53
C SER A 38 5.86 1.68 -24.61
N ASP A 39 6.88 2.37 -25.14
CA ASP A 39 8.06 2.79 -24.35
C ASP A 39 7.64 3.72 -23.21
N ALA A 40 6.71 4.64 -23.45
CA ALA A 40 6.19 5.56 -22.43
C ALA A 40 5.45 4.84 -21.29
N GLU A 41 4.66 3.82 -21.61
CA GLU A 41 3.97 2.99 -20.61
C GLU A 41 4.97 2.21 -19.77
N LEU A 42 5.98 1.61 -20.38
CA LEU A 42 7.03 0.88 -19.68
C LEU A 42 7.82 1.78 -18.73
N HIS A 43 8.22 2.97 -19.17
CA HIS A 43 8.92 3.94 -18.33
C HIS A 43 8.06 4.40 -17.14
N ARG A 44 6.78 4.66 -17.39
CA ARG A 44 5.83 5.01 -16.34
C ARG A 44 5.68 3.88 -15.31
N TRP A 45 5.40 2.65 -15.77
CA TRP A 45 5.29 1.48 -14.90
C TRP A 45 6.56 1.28 -14.07
N TRP A 46 7.73 1.43 -14.70
CA TRP A 46 9.02 1.31 -14.04
C TRP A 46 9.16 2.32 -12.90
N SER A 47 8.91 3.59 -13.16
CA SER A 47 9.04 4.67 -12.17
C SER A 47 8.05 4.51 -10.99
N LEU A 48 6.82 4.11 -11.28
CA LEU A 48 5.79 3.89 -10.26
C LEU A 48 6.04 2.66 -9.39
N ARG A 49 6.77 1.67 -9.93
CA ARG A 49 7.12 0.44 -9.24
C ARG A 49 8.38 0.59 -8.39
N GLN A 50 9.29 1.44 -8.77
CA GLN A 50 10.54 1.65 -8.07
C GLN A 50 10.30 2.34 -6.72
N THR A 51 10.95 1.84 -5.68
CA THR A 51 10.88 2.46 -4.34
C THR A 51 11.47 3.86 -4.37
N PRO A 52 10.76 4.89 -3.83
CA PRO A 52 11.29 6.25 -3.77
C PRO A 52 12.56 6.33 -2.92
N TYR A 53 13.52 7.15 -3.35
CA TYR A 53 14.74 7.44 -2.56
C TYR A 53 14.43 8.09 -1.20
N SER A 54 13.29 8.76 -1.07
CA SER A 54 12.81 9.38 0.17
C SER A 54 12.31 8.38 1.22
N LYS A 55 12.14 7.09 0.87
CA LYS A 55 11.81 6.05 1.86
C LYS A 55 12.92 5.96 2.90
N THR A 56 12.54 5.92 4.18
CA THR A 56 13.47 5.80 5.31
C THR A 56 14.47 4.67 5.08
N HIS A 57 15.76 4.97 5.29
CA HIS A 57 16.91 4.06 5.12
C HIS A 57 17.14 3.51 3.69
N MET A 58 16.39 3.91 2.65
CA MET A 58 16.61 3.38 1.30
C MET A 58 17.96 3.77 0.72
N MET A 59 18.42 5.00 0.97
CA MET A 59 19.76 5.45 0.56
C MET A 59 20.88 4.64 1.24
N ASP A 60 20.67 4.23 2.49
CA ASP A 60 21.63 3.40 3.20
C ASP A 60 21.65 1.97 2.62
N VAL A 61 20.50 1.44 2.20
CA VAL A 61 20.44 0.16 1.47
C VAL A 61 21.19 0.25 0.14
N TYR A 62 21.03 1.33 -0.63
CA TYR A 62 21.75 1.51 -1.90
C TYR A 62 23.26 1.62 -1.69
N ARG A 63 23.70 2.38 -0.69
CA ARG A 63 25.13 2.46 -0.31
C ARG A 63 25.69 1.11 0.14
N PHE A 64 24.95 0.40 0.98
CA PHE A 64 25.32 -0.93 1.48
C PHE A 64 25.50 -1.95 0.34
N LEU A 65 24.69 -1.87 -0.70
CA LEU A 65 24.74 -2.75 -1.86
C LEU A 65 25.61 -2.22 -3.01
N ASN A 66 26.22 -1.05 -2.84
CA ASN A 66 26.99 -0.38 -3.87
C ASN A 66 26.19 -0.18 -5.19
N ILE A 67 24.93 0.22 -5.07
CA ILE A 67 24.06 0.53 -6.22
C ILE A 67 24.28 2.00 -6.60
N ASN A 68 24.98 2.25 -7.71
CA ASN A 68 25.33 3.58 -8.19
C ASN A 68 24.74 3.91 -9.57
N SER A 69 24.16 2.92 -10.25
CA SER A 69 23.61 3.07 -11.59
C SER A 69 22.37 2.20 -11.80
N PRO A 70 21.53 2.48 -12.82
CA PRO A 70 20.44 1.60 -13.23
C PRO A 70 20.91 0.18 -13.55
N ILE A 71 22.11 0.04 -14.09
CA ILE A 71 22.72 -1.26 -14.40
C ILE A 71 23.02 -2.05 -13.12
N ASP A 72 23.59 -1.41 -12.10
CA ASP A 72 23.84 -2.06 -10.80
C ASP A 72 22.52 -2.47 -10.16
N PHE A 73 21.53 -1.55 -10.21
CA PHE A 73 20.21 -1.78 -9.66
C PHE A 73 19.58 -3.05 -10.23
N ILE A 74 19.48 -3.20 -11.56
CA ILE A 74 18.88 -4.39 -12.16
C ILE A 74 19.71 -5.66 -11.98
N LYS A 75 21.05 -5.55 -11.97
CA LYS A 75 21.94 -6.70 -11.70
C LYS A 75 21.77 -7.25 -10.29
N ILE A 76 21.50 -6.39 -9.31
CA ILE A 76 21.33 -6.76 -7.90
C ILE A 76 19.89 -7.18 -7.63
N THR A 77 18.91 -6.34 -7.95
CA THR A 77 17.52 -6.50 -7.54
C THR A 77 16.70 -7.40 -8.48
N LYS A 78 17.14 -7.57 -9.73
CA LYS A 78 16.38 -8.17 -10.83
C LYS A 78 15.02 -7.45 -11.06
N PHE A 79 14.78 -6.35 -10.38
CA PHE A 79 13.50 -5.63 -10.37
C PHE A 79 12.30 -6.53 -10.03
N ALA A 80 12.53 -7.60 -9.28
CA ALA A 80 11.50 -8.52 -8.84
C ALA A 80 10.64 -7.91 -7.72
N SER A 81 9.37 -8.31 -7.64
CA SER A 81 8.39 -7.84 -6.68
C SER A 81 7.60 -9.00 -6.06
N VAL A 82 6.96 -8.74 -4.94
CA VAL A 82 5.89 -9.60 -4.40
C VAL A 82 4.49 -9.17 -4.85
N ASN A 83 4.38 -8.12 -5.68
CA ASN A 83 3.09 -7.66 -6.21
C ASN A 83 2.72 -8.34 -7.54
N ASP A 84 3.70 -8.86 -8.26
CA ASP A 84 3.52 -9.48 -9.57
C ASP A 84 4.68 -10.43 -9.93
N CYS A 85 4.67 -10.98 -11.14
CA CYS A 85 5.66 -11.95 -11.64
C CYS A 85 6.62 -11.37 -12.68
N PHE A 86 6.70 -10.04 -12.81
CA PHE A 86 7.66 -9.39 -13.71
C PHE A 86 9.04 -9.24 -13.07
N TRP A 87 10.10 -9.43 -13.88
CA TRP A 87 11.48 -9.24 -13.46
C TRP A 87 12.40 -8.98 -14.66
N VAL A 88 13.64 -8.55 -14.41
CA VAL A 88 14.61 -8.23 -15.45
C VAL A 88 15.73 -9.28 -15.48
N LYS A 89 15.86 -9.97 -16.59
CA LYS A 89 16.91 -10.96 -16.88
C LYS A 89 18.10 -10.28 -17.54
N THR A 90 19.28 -10.38 -16.91
CA THR A 90 20.53 -9.78 -17.37
C THR A 90 21.57 -10.80 -17.87
N ASN A 91 21.32 -12.09 -17.67
CA ASN A 91 22.18 -13.19 -18.18
C ASN A 91 21.39 -14.49 -18.33
N ASN A 92 21.92 -15.41 -19.16
CA ASN A 92 21.23 -16.64 -19.52
C ASN A 92 21.08 -17.67 -18.39
N LYS A 93 21.87 -17.56 -17.30
CA LYS A 93 21.80 -18.47 -16.16
C LYS A 93 20.62 -18.19 -15.21
N GLN A 94 19.96 -17.05 -15.37
CA GLN A 94 18.82 -16.66 -14.55
C GLN A 94 17.53 -17.31 -15.05
N SER A 95 16.71 -17.81 -14.14
CA SER A 95 15.36 -18.36 -14.36
C SER A 95 14.39 -17.81 -13.32
N TRP A 96 13.10 -17.95 -13.56
CA TRP A 96 12.08 -17.54 -12.59
C TRP A 96 12.33 -18.17 -11.21
N SER A 97 12.61 -19.45 -11.14
CA SER A 97 12.88 -20.16 -9.89
C SER A 97 14.05 -19.55 -9.07
N ASN A 98 15.04 -18.94 -9.77
CA ASN A 98 16.18 -18.31 -9.11
C ASN A 98 15.90 -16.89 -8.61
N VAL A 99 14.84 -16.20 -9.10
CA VAL A 99 14.56 -14.79 -8.77
C VAL A 99 13.24 -14.59 -8.06
N ASN A 100 12.38 -15.59 -8.09
CA ASN A 100 11.04 -15.58 -7.53
C ASN A 100 11.05 -15.23 -6.04
N LEU A 101 10.45 -14.10 -5.69
CA LEU A 101 10.36 -13.62 -4.30
C LEU A 101 9.26 -14.32 -3.49
N PHE A 102 8.36 -15.06 -4.14
CA PHE A 102 7.31 -15.80 -3.42
C PHE A 102 7.86 -17.08 -2.76
N THR A 103 8.95 -17.64 -3.29
CA THR A 103 9.53 -18.91 -2.82
C THR A 103 10.93 -18.77 -2.24
N ASN A 104 11.71 -17.76 -2.66
CA ASN A 104 13.07 -17.55 -2.17
C ASN A 104 13.08 -16.74 -0.87
N HIS A 105 13.93 -17.11 0.09
CA HIS A 105 14.05 -16.40 1.38
C HIS A 105 14.66 -15.01 1.21
N PHE A 106 14.08 -14.02 1.87
CA PHE A 106 14.56 -12.64 1.82
C PHE A 106 15.87 -12.46 2.58
N THR A 107 16.70 -11.55 2.08
CA THR A 107 18.01 -11.21 2.66
C THR A 107 17.83 -10.42 3.96
N LYS A 108 18.02 -11.06 5.10
CA LYS A 108 17.80 -10.48 6.45
C LYS A 108 18.58 -9.20 6.71
N ALA A 109 19.80 -9.05 6.13
CA ALA A 109 20.59 -7.83 6.29
C ALA A 109 19.86 -6.59 5.78
N ILE A 110 19.14 -6.71 4.65
CA ILE A 110 18.34 -5.61 4.07
C ILE A 110 17.15 -5.30 4.98
N SER A 111 16.40 -6.32 5.42
CA SER A 111 15.26 -6.11 6.33
C SER A 111 15.70 -5.45 7.65
N ASN A 112 16.88 -5.82 8.19
CA ASN A 112 17.43 -5.17 9.38
C ASN A 112 17.75 -3.70 9.12
N LEU A 113 18.44 -3.40 8.03
CA LEU A 113 18.82 -2.03 7.67
C LEU A 113 17.60 -1.14 7.48
N GLU A 114 16.57 -1.62 6.77
CA GLU A 114 15.31 -0.89 6.55
C GLU A 114 14.55 -0.57 7.84
N MET A 115 14.54 -1.50 8.78
CA MET A 115 13.74 -1.37 10.01
C MET A 115 14.49 -0.67 11.15
N THR A 116 15.81 -0.76 11.20
CA THR A 116 16.61 -0.28 12.34
C THR A 116 17.68 0.73 11.97
N GLY A 117 17.97 0.94 10.68
CA GLY A 117 19.09 1.75 10.23
C GLY A 117 20.46 1.13 10.50
N ILE A 118 20.52 -0.12 11.00
CA ILE A 118 21.76 -0.77 11.43
C ILE A 118 22.17 -1.83 10.41
N VAL A 119 23.39 -1.69 9.88
CA VAL A 119 24.03 -2.69 9.01
C VAL A 119 24.49 -3.87 9.86
N GLN A 120 24.04 -5.08 9.52
CA GLN A 120 24.50 -6.33 10.16
C GLN A 120 24.78 -7.38 9.09
N GLY A 121 26.06 -7.75 8.96
CA GLY A 121 26.52 -8.76 8.01
C GLY A 121 26.66 -8.22 6.59
N ILE A 122 27.49 -8.90 5.79
CA ILE A 122 27.62 -8.64 4.35
C ILE A 122 26.94 -9.78 3.62
N PRO A 123 26.00 -9.53 2.68
CA PRO A 123 25.42 -10.61 1.90
C PRO A 123 26.51 -11.29 1.06
N SER A 124 26.79 -12.56 1.32
CA SER A 124 27.76 -13.35 0.56
C SER A 124 27.16 -14.02 -0.69
N HIS A 125 25.86 -13.92 -0.86
CA HIS A 125 25.09 -14.62 -1.90
C HIS A 125 24.10 -13.68 -2.60
N SER A 126 23.35 -14.24 -3.55
CA SER A 126 22.29 -13.51 -4.27
C SER A 126 21.35 -12.78 -3.32
N ILE A 127 21.01 -11.54 -3.68
CA ILE A 127 20.14 -10.68 -2.88
C ILE A 127 18.70 -10.89 -3.31
N TYR A 128 17.86 -11.25 -2.34
CA TYR A 128 16.42 -11.37 -2.49
C TYR A 128 15.74 -10.39 -1.56
N SER A 129 15.15 -9.35 -2.11
CA SER A 129 14.39 -8.38 -1.32
C SER A 129 13.31 -7.71 -2.15
N PRO A 130 12.05 -7.70 -1.68
CA PRO A 130 10.98 -6.92 -2.28
C PRO A 130 11.10 -5.42 -2.03
N SER A 131 12.05 -4.98 -1.23
CA SER A 131 12.22 -3.60 -0.76
C SER A 131 12.38 -2.58 -1.88
N PHE A 132 12.94 -3.01 -3.01
CA PHE A 132 13.21 -2.16 -4.17
C PHE A 132 11.98 -1.83 -5.00
N THR A 133 10.87 -2.51 -4.73
CA THR A 133 9.57 -2.31 -5.39
C THR A 133 8.45 -2.05 -4.38
N LEU A 134 8.80 -1.60 -3.18
CA LEU A 134 7.89 -1.33 -2.07
C LEU A 134 7.72 0.18 -1.88
N GLY A 135 6.65 0.75 -2.38
CA GLY A 135 6.32 2.17 -2.30
C GLY A 135 6.10 2.70 -0.87
N GLY A 136 5.92 4.01 -0.73
CA GLY A 136 5.64 4.73 0.52
C GLY A 136 6.87 5.07 1.36
N SER A 137 6.74 6.03 2.28
CA SER A 137 7.84 6.66 3.04
C SER A 137 8.16 6.02 4.38
N PHE A 138 7.21 5.35 5.02
CA PHE A 138 7.40 4.74 6.35
C PHE A 138 8.43 3.60 6.33
N PRO A 139 9.15 3.36 7.44
CA PRO A 139 9.99 2.18 7.59
C PRO A 139 9.14 0.92 7.47
N LYS A 140 9.46 0.08 6.48
CA LYS A 140 8.72 -1.15 6.23
C LYS A 140 9.58 -2.15 5.47
N THR A 141 9.34 -3.42 5.75
CA THR A 141 10.03 -4.54 5.09
C THR A 141 9.14 -5.75 4.98
N TRP A 142 9.44 -6.61 4.02
CA TRP A 142 8.84 -7.92 3.90
C TRP A 142 9.71 -8.98 4.56
N VAL A 143 9.08 -9.96 5.21
CA VAL A 143 9.76 -11.13 5.80
C VAL A 143 9.00 -12.41 5.45
N HIS A 144 9.73 -13.53 5.38
CA HIS A 144 9.11 -14.84 5.40
C HIS A 144 8.92 -15.29 6.85
N LYS A 145 7.69 -15.58 7.23
CA LYS A 145 7.33 -16.08 8.56
C LYS A 145 6.24 -17.14 8.45
N ASP A 146 6.47 -18.30 9.05
CA ASP A 146 5.51 -19.41 9.11
C ASP A 146 4.93 -19.80 7.74
N GLY A 147 5.79 -19.86 6.72
CA GLY A 147 5.42 -20.19 5.34
C GLY A 147 4.67 -19.08 4.57
N LYS A 148 4.54 -17.89 5.17
CA LYS A 148 3.86 -16.73 4.58
C LYS A 148 4.82 -15.57 4.34
N ILE A 149 4.49 -14.75 3.36
CA ILE A 149 5.09 -13.43 3.15
C ILE A 149 4.34 -12.42 3.99
N VAL A 150 5.04 -11.76 4.90
CA VAL A 150 4.48 -10.82 5.87
C VAL A 150 5.12 -9.45 5.71
N LEU A 151 4.29 -8.41 5.54
CA LEU A 151 4.72 -7.02 5.59
C LEU A 151 4.78 -6.56 7.05
N LEU A 152 5.89 -5.94 7.41
CA LEU A 152 6.09 -5.24 8.67
C LEU A 152 6.18 -3.75 8.40
N LYS A 153 5.40 -2.93 9.10
CA LYS A 153 5.42 -1.46 9.02
C LYS A 153 5.69 -0.87 10.40
N ALA A 154 6.64 0.05 10.51
CA ALA A 154 6.89 0.83 11.72
C ALA A 154 6.25 2.22 11.64
N SER A 155 6.14 2.91 12.78
CA SER A 155 5.69 4.29 12.85
C SER A 155 6.87 5.26 12.69
N HIS A 156 6.60 6.46 12.16
CA HIS A 156 7.53 7.58 12.24
C HIS A 156 7.61 8.17 13.66
N HIS A 157 6.48 8.17 14.37
CA HIS A 157 6.38 8.73 15.71
C HIS A 157 6.81 7.70 16.76
N GLN A 158 7.87 8.01 17.50
CA GLN A 158 8.47 7.11 18.48
C GLN A 158 8.13 7.47 19.94
N ASP A 159 7.56 8.67 20.18
CA ASP A 159 7.24 9.18 21.50
C ASP A 159 5.97 10.05 21.52
N GLY A 160 5.60 10.53 22.71
CA GLY A 160 4.49 11.45 22.92
C GLY A 160 3.10 10.87 22.59
N GLU A 161 2.12 11.74 22.37
CA GLU A 161 0.73 11.38 22.05
C GLU A 161 0.62 10.60 20.74
N LEU A 162 1.52 10.87 19.80
CA LEU A 162 1.52 10.25 18.47
C LEU A 162 2.35 8.97 18.39
N LYS A 163 2.95 8.53 19.51
CA LYS A 163 3.72 7.30 19.54
C LYS A 163 2.94 6.13 18.96
N ASP A 164 3.53 5.46 17.98
CA ASP A 164 2.95 4.29 17.29
C ASP A 164 1.57 4.56 16.65
N SER A 165 1.16 5.82 16.47
CA SER A 165 -0.18 6.20 16.01
C SER A 165 -0.56 5.61 14.67
N SER A 166 0.35 5.58 13.70
CA SER A 166 0.10 4.98 12.38
C SER A 166 -0.05 3.46 12.44
N ILE A 167 0.69 2.78 13.33
CA ILE A 167 0.55 1.34 13.59
C ILE A 167 -0.82 1.05 14.21
N TYR A 168 -1.23 1.85 15.21
CA TYR A 168 -2.55 1.72 15.82
C TYR A 168 -3.67 2.01 14.83
N SER A 169 -3.49 2.99 13.94
CA SER A 169 -4.47 3.30 12.89
C SER A 169 -4.76 2.09 12.00
N GLU A 170 -3.71 1.41 11.52
CA GLU A 170 -3.87 0.17 10.72
C GLU A 170 -4.66 -0.91 11.48
N VAL A 171 -4.32 -1.15 12.75
CA VAL A 171 -4.94 -2.24 13.53
C VAL A 171 -6.35 -1.88 14.00
N LEU A 172 -6.60 -0.62 14.40
CA LEU A 172 -7.92 -0.16 14.81
C LEU A 172 -8.93 -0.14 13.67
N THR A 173 -8.48 0.17 12.46
CA THR A 173 -9.35 0.15 11.27
C THR A 173 -9.94 -1.24 11.03
N ASN A 174 -9.25 -2.34 11.40
CA ASN A 174 -9.85 -3.68 11.38
C ASN A 174 -11.16 -3.76 12.16
N GLN A 175 -11.22 -3.10 13.34
CA GLN A 175 -12.42 -3.16 14.19
C GLN A 175 -13.60 -2.41 13.54
N VAL A 176 -13.33 -1.36 12.78
CA VAL A 176 -14.36 -0.66 11.99
C VAL A 176 -14.83 -1.56 10.84
N CYS A 177 -13.91 -2.22 10.12
CA CYS A 177 -14.24 -3.20 9.09
C CYS A 177 -15.13 -4.33 9.64
N GLU A 178 -14.77 -4.88 10.80
CA GLU A 178 -15.53 -5.95 11.47
C GLU A 178 -16.94 -5.48 11.83
N ALA A 179 -17.08 -4.29 12.41
CA ALA A 179 -18.37 -3.71 12.79
C ALA A 179 -19.27 -3.43 11.58
N LEU A 180 -18.69 -3.04 10.44
CA LEU A 180 -19.40 -2.87 9.17
C LEU A 180 -19.69 -4.20 8.46
N GLY A 181 -19.04 -5.30 8.85
CA GLY A 181 -19.16 -6.59 8.18
C GLY A 181 -18.37 -6.68 6.86
N ILE A 182 -17.38 -5.81 6.66
CA ILE A 182 -16.47 -5.86 5.51
C ILE A 182 -15.62 -7.13 5.61
N LYS A 183 -15.50 -7.88 4.51
CA LYS A 183 -14.73 -9.14 4.46
C LYS A 183 -13.37 -8.97 3.80
N ASP A 184 -13.32 -8.18 2.73
CA ASP A 184 -12.16 -8.04 1.87
C ASP A 184 -11.29 -6.85 2.30
N TYR A 185 -10.56 -7.02 3.40
CA TYR A 185 -9.58 -6.08 3.89
C TYR A 185 -8.35 -6.80 4.42
N VAL A 186 -7.21 -6.13 4.42
CA VAL A 186 -5.95 -6.66 4.96
C VAL A 186 -5.99 -6.58 6.49
N LYS A 187 -5.86 -7.72 7.15
CA LYS A 187 -5.88 -7.82 8.62
C LYS A 187 -4.51 -7.49 9.20
N TYR A 188 -4.39 -6.31 9.78
CA TYR A 188 -3.19 -5.91 10.50
C TYR A 188 -3.22 -6.39 11.96
N ARG A 189 -2.04 -6.73 12.49
CA ARG A 189 -1.85 -7.12 13.89
C ARG A 189 -0.64 -6.42 14.47
N LEU A 190 -0.68 -6.10 15.77
CA LEU A 190 0.50 -5.59 16.47
C LEU A 190 1.58 -6.67 16.55
N ALA A 191 2.83 -6.27 16.34
CA ALA A 191 3.99 -7.14 16.40
C ALA A 191 5.23 -6.35 16.84
N LYS A 192 6.36 -7.05 16.95
CA LYS A 192 7.69 -6.47 17.14
C LYS A 192 8.65 -7.03 16.12
N TYR A 193 9.54 -6.19 15.63
CA TYR A 193 10.71 -6.57 14.88
C TYR A 193 11.94 -6.14 15.68
N LYS A 194 12.60 -7.11 16.35
CA LYS A 194 13.56 -6.78 17.42
C LYS A 194 12.89 -5.89 18.47
N ASP A 195 13.42 -4.70 18.74
CA ASP A 195 12.90 -3.75 19.70
C ASP A 195 11.94 -2.71 19.07
N VAL A 196 11.73 -2.74 17.75
CA VAL A 196 10.86 -1.82 17.02
C VAL A 196 9.41 -2.32 17.07
N HIS A 197 8.49 -1.47 17.51
CA HIS A 197 7.05 -1.74 17.40
C HIS A 197 6.60 -1.63 15.94
N VAL A 198 5.84 -2.59 15.48
CA VAL A 198 5.35 -2.67 14.11
C VAL A 198 3.90 -3.14 14.07
N CYS A 199 3.19 -2.83 12.99
CA CYS A 199 2.06 -3.64 12.57
C CYS A 199 2.51 -4.63 11.49
N ALA A 200 1.86 -5.79 11.46
CA ALA A 200 2.15 -6.87 10.53
C ALA A 200 0.90 -7.31 9.80
N CYS A 201 1.02 -7.61 8.51
CA CYS A 201 -0.06 -8.23 7.73
C CYS A 201 0.51 -9.26 6.74
N ASP A 202 -0.29 -10.26 6.41
CA ASP A 202 0.06 -11.24 5.40
C ASP A 202 -0.11 -10.61 3.99
N SER A 203 0.72 -11.01 3.01
CA SER A 203 0.55 -10.61 1.62
C SER A 203 -0.78 -11.14 1.08
N PHE A 204 -1.48 -10.33 0.30
CA PHE A 204 -2.67 -10.73 -0.44
C PHE A 204 -2.35 -11.16 -1.89
N THR A 205 -1.09 -11.06 -2.29
CA THR A 205 -0.57 -11.50 -3.58
C THR A 205 0.22 -12.81 -3.44
N ASN A 206 0.33 -13.54 -4.55
CA ASN A 206 1.13 -14.75 -4.68
C ASN A 206 1.48 -15.00 -6.15
N GLU A 207 2.12 -16.12 -6.49
CA GLU A 207 2.48 -16.43 -7.87
C GLU A 207 1.30 -16.53 -8.86
N ASN A 208 0.06 -16.68 -8.37
CA ASN A 208 -1.15 -16.79 -9.20
C ASN A 208 -1.99 -15.51 -9.20
N ILE A 209 -1.80 -14.64 -8.20
CA ILE A 209 -2.58 -13.43 -7.98
C ILE A 209 -1.63 -12.24 -7.89
N MET A 210 -1.72 -11.35 -8.87
CA MET A 210 -0.97 -10.12 -8.95
C MET A 210 -1.81 -8.94 -8.49
N TYR A 211 -1.16 -7.87 -8.05
CA TYR A 211 -1.79 -6.60 -7.73
C TYR A 211 -1.40 -5.52 -8.74
N TYR A 212 -2.40 -4.95 -9.40
CA TYR A 212 -2.25 -3.83 -10.31
C TYR A 212 -2.89 -2.59 -9.67
N PRO A 213 -2.09 -1.70 -9.07
CA PRO A 213 -2.60 -0.47 -8.47
C PRO A 213 -3.24 0.45 -9.52
N LEU A 214 -4.27 1.19 -9.12
CA LEU A 214 -5.02 2.04 -10.05
C LEU A 214 -4.14 3.14 -10.68
N VAL A 215 -3.04 3.51 -10.04
CA VAL A 215 -2.06 4.46 -10.58
C VAL A 215 -1.47 4.01 -11.93
N TYR A 216 -1.54 2.74 -12.28
CA TYR A 216 -1.15 2.28 -13.62
C TYR A 216 -2.11 2.74 -14.71
N TYR A 217 -3.37 3.00 -14.37
CA TYR A 217 -4.46 3.35 -15.29
C TYR A 217 -4.80 4.84 -15.29
N ILE A 218 -4.66 5.52 -14.14
CA ILE A 218 -4.97 6.95 -13.99
C ILE A 218 -3.71 7.74 -13.63
N GLN A 219 -3.51 8.90 -14.29
CA GLN A 219 -2.44 9.83 -13.97
C GLN A 219 -2.94 10.94 -13.03
N GLY A 220 -2.04 11.42 -12.16
CA GLY A 220 -2.31 12.54 -11.26
C GLY A 220 -3.26 12.21 -10.11
N TYR A 221 -4.01 13.21 -9.69
CA TYR A 221 -5.01 13.11 -8.61
C TYR A 221 -6.40 13.00 -9.23
N PRO A 222 -6.99 11.78 -9.27
CA PRO A 222 -8.28 11.59 -9.90
C PRO A 222 -9.41 12.15 -9.02
N THR A 223 -10.50 12.57 -9.68
CA THR A 223 -11.75 12.85 -9.01
C THR A 223 -12.49 11.56 -8.64
N TYR A 224 -13.44 11.65 -7.71
CA TYR A 224 -14.31 10.52 -7.37
C TYR A 224 -14.98 9.89 -8.62
N GLU A 225 -15.53 10.70 -9.54
CA GLU A 225 -16.21 10.20 -10.73
C GLU A 225 -15.24 9.47 -11.70
N GLN A 226 -14.00 9.93 -11.83
CA GLN A 226 -13.01 9.23 -12.63
C GLN A 226 -12.66 7.86 -12.04
N VAL A 227 -12.51 7.75 -10.72
CA VAL A 227 -12.26 6.46 -10.06
C VAL A 227 -13.50 5.56 -10.16
N LYS A 228 -14.68 6.11 -9.92
CA LYS A 228 -15.96 5.41 -10.05
C LYS A 228 -16.18 4.83 -11.44
N SER A 229 -15.77 5.53 -12.50
CA SER A 229 -15.90 5.01 -13.87
C SER A 229 -15.13 3.69 -14.09
N LEU A 230 -14.07 3.45 -13.32
CA LEU A 230 -13.26 2.22 -13.40
C LEU A 230 -13.68 1.17 -12.36
N LEU A 231 -14.01 1.59 -11.15
CA LEU A 231 -14.22 0.70 -10.01
C LEU A 231 -15.67 0.68 -9.49
N GLY A 232 -16.56 1.50 -10.00
CA GLY A 232 -17.94 1.63 -9.49
C GLY A 232 -18.80 0.38 -9.62
N ASN A 233 -18.40 -0.60 -10.44
CA ASN A 233 -19.06 -1.90 -10.52
C ASN A 233 -18.72 -2.82 -9.34
N TYR A 234 -17.72 -2.47 -8.53
CA TYR A 234 -17.29 -3.25 -7.38
C TYR A 234 -17.87 -2.65 -6.09
N ARG A 235 -18.69 -3.39 -5.38
CA ARG A 235 -19.18 -3.01 -4.04
C ARG A 235 -18.04 -2.66 -3.08
N GLN A 236 -16.89 -3.32 -3.25
CA GLN A 236 -15.66 -3.09 -2.50
C GLN A 236 -15.16 -1.64 -2.59
N PHE A 237 -15.34 -0.96 -3.74
CA PHE A 237 -15.01 0.44 -3.92
C PHE A 237 -15.79 1.34 -2.94
N TYR A 238 -17.10 1.15 -2.87
CA TYR A 238 -17.95 1.96 -1.98
C TYR A 238 -17.67 1.67 -0.50
N LEU A 239 -17.38 0.42 -0.16
CA LEU A 239 -16.97 0.06 1.21
C LEU A 239 -15.64 0.70 1.60
N MET A 240 -14.70 0.83 0.67
CA MET A 240 -13.45 1.55 0.88
C MET A 240 -13.70 3.05 1.12
N ILE A 241 -14.52 3.69 0.28
CA ILE A 241 -14.91 5.11 0.46
C ILE A 241 -15.62 5.33 1.79
N LEU A 242 -16.54 4.44 2.17
CA LEU A 242 -17.22 4.49 3.46
C LEU A 242 -16.25 4.37 4.63
N LEU A 243 -15.30 3.45 4.55
CA LEU A 243 -14.27 3.28 5.57
C LEU A 243 -13.39 4.53 5.69
N ASP A 244 -12.93 5.09 4.57
CA ASP A 244 -12.12 6.30 4.53
C ASP A 244 -12.87 7.51 5.10
N TYR A 245 -14.15 7.67 4.78
CA TYR A 245 -15.01 8.69 5.36
C TYR A 245 -15.15 8.53 6.88
N LEU A 246 -15.44 7.33 7.37
CA LEU A 246 -15.67 7.04 8.79
C LEU A 246 -14.39 7.17 9.64
N THR A 247 -13.25 6.83 9.07
CA THR A 247 -11.96 6.83 9.75
C THR A 247 -11.09 8.05 9.42
N LEU A 248 -11.59 8.97 8.61
CA LEU A 248 -10.88 10.16 8.14
C LEU A 248 -9.52 9.83 7.51
N ASN A 249 -9.51 8.88 6.59
CA ASN A 249 -8.30 8.52 5.86
C ASN A 249 -7.97 9.60 4.82
N ILE A 250 -6.85 10.28 5.01
CA ILE A 250 -6.41 11.39 4.15
C ILE A 250 -5.44 10.96 3.06
N ASP A 251 -5.06 9.70 2.99
CA ASP A 251 -4.01 9.25 2.05
C ASP A 251 -4.42 8.06 1.17
N ARG A 252 -5.70 7.93 0.83
CA ARG A 252 -6.18 6.93 -0.12
C ARG A 252 -5.78 7.26 -1.57
N HIS A 253 -4.47 7.30 -1.85
CA HIS A 253 -3.98 7.55 -3.21
C HIS A 253 -4.10 6.29 -4.09
N THR A 254 -4.02 6.47 -5.41
CA THR A 254 -4.24 5.42 -6.42
C THR A 254 -3.25 4.24 -6.38
N GLY A 255 -2.22 4.32 -5.55
CA GLY A 255 -1.33 3.19 -5.22
C GLY A 255 -1.91 2.24 -4.16
N ASN A 256 -2.94 2.67 -3.40
CA ASN A 256 -3.50 1.96 -2.25
C ASN A 256 -4.82 1.23 -2.57
N TYR A 257 -5.20 1.13 -3.82
CA TYR A 257 -6.32 0.34 -4.33
C TYR A 257 -6.15 0.08 -5.83
N GLY A 258 -6.82 -0.94 -6.35
CA GLY A 258 -6.71 -1.34 -7.75
C GLY A 258 -7.26 -2.74 -7.98
N TYR A 259 -6.72 -3.44 -8.96
CA TYR A 259 -7.21 -4.74 -9.39
C TYR A 259 -6.34 -5.88 -8.89
N LEU A 260 -6.98 -6.99 -8.53
CA LEU A 260 -6.34 -8.30 -8.50
C LEU A 260 -6.40 -8.89 -9.91
N VAL A 261 -5.26 -9.37 -10.39
CA VAL A 261 -5.09 -9.88 -11.75
C VAL A 261 -4.51 -11.29 -11.70
N SER A 262 -5.11 -12.20 -12.46
CA SER A 262 -4.59 -13.56 -12.60
C SER A 262 -3.25 -13.56 -13.35
N SER A 263 -2.24 -14.21 -12.80
CA SER A 263 -0.96 -14.38 -13.51
C SER A 263 -1.01 -15.43 -14.62
N ASN A 264 -2.09 -16.21 -14.72
CA ASN A 264 -2.20 -17.27 -15.73
C ASN A 264 -2.71 -16.74 -17.08
N ASN A 265 -3.57 -15.72 -17.06
CA ASN A 265 -4.24 -15.20 -18.25
C ASN A 265 -4.46 -13.70 -18.26
N PHE A 266 -3.90 -12.97 -17.28
CA PHE A 266 -4.04 -11.52 -17.11
C PHE A 266 -5.49 -11.02 -16.95
N SER A 267 -6.45 -11.88 -16.63
CA SER A 267 -7.82 -11.47 -16.37
C SER A 267 -7.93 -10.74 -15.02
N ILE A 268 -8.77 -9.72 -14.97
CA ILE A 268 -9.14 -9.05 -13.71
C ILE A 268 -10.03 -10.01 -12.90
N MET A 269 -9.59 -10.30 -11.68
CA MET A 269 -10.29 -11.18 -10.73
C MET A 269 -11.23 -10.41 -9.81
N GLY A 270 -11.01 -9.11 -9.64
CA GLY A 270 -11.78 -8.23 -8.77
C GLY A 270 -10.95 -7.04 -8.28
N MET A 271 -11.50 -6.29 -7.37
CA MET A 271 -10.78 -5.21 -6.68
C MET A 271 -9.91 -5.79 -5.55
N SER A 272 -8.78 -5.15 -5.27
CA SER A 272 -7.92 -5.52 -4.13
C SER A 272 -8.65 -5.40 -2.79
N PRO A 273 -8.26 -6.15 -1.75
CA PRO A 273 -8.72 -5.89 -0.40
C PRO A 273 -8.39 -4.46 0.02
N ILE A 274 -9.12 -3.89 0.97
CA ILE A 274 -8.80 -2.56 1.54
C ILE A 274 -7.54 -2.68 2.39
N PHE A 275 -6.53 -1.84 2.14
CA PHE A 275 -5.26 -1.84 2.87
C PHE A 275 -4.70 -0.42 2.97
N ASP A 276 -3.62 -0.25 3.74
CA ASP A 276 -2.90 1.01 3.95
C ASP A 276 -3.78 2.12 4.55
N ASN A 277 -4.13 1.92 5.83
CA ASN A 277 -4.96 2.85 6.61
C ASN A 277 -4.12 3.60 7.67
N ASN A 278 -2.81 3.73 7.46
CA ASN A 278 -1.88 4.33 8.41
C ASN A 278 -2.13 5.83 8.64
N TYR A 279 -2.74 6.53 7.67
CA TYR A 279 -3.18 7.93 7.77
C TYR A 279 -4.66 8.09 8.16
N SER A 280 -5.31 7.02 8.62
CA SER A 280 -6.65 7.06 9.20
C SER A 280 -6.62 7.46 10.68
N LEU A 281 -7.80 7.70 11.26
CA LEU A 281 -8.02 7.90 12.69
C LEU A 281 -7.11 9.00 13.27
N LEU A 282 -6.90 10.08 12.50
CA LEU A 282 -6.10 11.23 12.92
C LEU A 282 -4.70 10.83 13.43
N SER A 283 -4.04 9.87 12.76
CA SER A 283 -2.74 9.35 13.20
C SER A 283 -1.65 10.41 13.30
N GLU A 284 -1.76 11.50 12.53
CA GLU A 284 -0.82 12.62 12.49
C GLU A 284 -1.27 13.82 13.35
N LYS A 285 -2.31 13.68 14.20
CA LYS A 285 -2.88 14.77 14.97
C LYS A 285 -2.91 14.46 16.47
N ALA A 286 -2.42 15.42 17.26
CA ALA A 286 -2.61 15.40 18.71
C ALA A 286 -4.05 15.79 19.05
N ILE A 287 -4.85 14.85 19.53
CA ILE A 287 -6.30 15.01 19.72
C ILE A 287 -6.78 14.83 21.17
N ILE A 288 -5.92 14.36 22.07
CA ILE A 288 -6.36 14.08 23.46
C ILE A 288 -6.98 15.33 24.09
N LYS A 289 -6.42 16.51 23.83
CA LYS A 289 -6.88 17.79 24.35
C LYS A 289 -7.84 18.54 23.42
N ALA A 290 -8.00 18.11 22.17
CA ALA A 290 -8.87 18.79 21.23
C ALA A 290 -10.34 18.80 21.72
N ASN A 291 -11.03 19.92 21.58
CA ASN A 291 -12.46 20.00 21.84
C ASN A 291 -13.29 19.49 20.67
N ARG A 292 -14.63 19.51 20.83
CA ARG A 292 -15.55 19.00 19.81
C ARG A 292 -15.50 19.83 18.52
N ASP A 293 -15.42 21.15 18.65
CA ASP A 293 -15.51 22.07 17.51
C ASP A 293 -14.23 21.99 16.68
N GLU A 294 -13.06 21.89 17.30
CA GLU A 294 -11.78 21.66 16.62
C GLU A 294 -11.79 20.34 15.80
N ILE A 295 -12.40 19.29 16.34
CA ILE A 295 -12.54 18.02 15.60
C ILE A 295 -13.51 18.19 14.43
N PHE A 296 -14.61 18.90 14.65
CA PHE A 296 -15.62 19.12 13.63
C PHE A 296 -15.09 20.00 12.48
N ASP A 297 -14.40 21.10 12.81
CA ASP A 297 -13.74 21.96 11.83
C ASP A 297 -12.72 21.19 10.99
N TYR A 298 -11.93 20.32 11.63
CA TYR A 298 -10.99 19.45 10.90
C TYR A 298 -11.72 18.57 9.89
N VAL A 299 -12.82 17.93 10.27
CA VAL A 299 -13.62 17.05 9.38
C VAL A 299 -14.14 17.81 8.16
N LEU A 300 -14.62 19.05 8.38
CA LEU A 300 -15.20 19.89 7.32
C LEU A 300 -14.18 20.51 6.38
N THR A 301 -12.92 20.60 6.78
CA THR A 301 -11.87 21.28 6.02
C THR A 301 -10.81 20.32 5.43
N THR A 302 -10.86 19.03 5.77
CA THR A 302 -9.85 18.07 5.33
C THR A 302 -10.17 17.56 3.94
N GLU A 303 -9.19 17.64 3.04
CA GLU A 303 -9.27 17.11 1.68
C GLU A 303 -9.05 15.58 1.66
N SER A 304 -9.81 14.91 0.80
CA SER A 304 -9.58 13.53 0.40
C SER A 304 -8.64 13.45 -0.80
N ARG A 305 -8.20 12.25 -1.16
CA ARG A 305 -7.47 12.01 -2.42
C ARG A 305 -8.38 11.84 -3.65
N PHE A 306 -9.63 12.21 -3.54
CA PHE A 306 -10.62 12.13 -4.62
C PHE A 306 -11.03 13.53 -5.15
N GLY A 307 -10.20 14.55 -4.90
CA GLY A 307 -10.44 15.93 -5.36
C GLY A 307 -11.65 16.61 -4.70
N CYS A 308 -12.04 16.20 -3.51
CA CYS A 308 -13.12 16.75 -2.73
C CYS A 308 -12.80 16.68 -1.22
N LEU A 309 -13.57 17.34 -0.39
CA LEU A 309 -13.46 17.20 1.06
C LEU A 309 -13.87 15.79 1.50
N ILE A 310 -13.32 15.31 2.63
CA ILE A 310 -13.76 14.03 3.21
C ILE A 310 -15.26 14.07 3.50
N HIS A 311 -15.78 15.22 3.96
CA HIS A 311 -17.21 15.42 4.19
C HIS A 311 -18.07 15.14 2.94
N ASP A 312 -17.59 15.54 1.76
CA ASP A 312 -18.33 15.36 0.49
C ASP A 312 -18.44 13.90 0.08
N LEU A 313 -17.54 13.04 0.57
CA LEU A 313 -17.64 11.58 0.33
C LEU A 313 -18.97 11.01 0.86
N ALA A 314 -19.53 11.61 1.93
CA ALA A 314 -20.86 11.20 2.42
C ALA A 314 -21.96 11.41 1.39
N LEU A 315 -21.92 12.52 0.63
CA LEU A 315 -22.92 12.83 -0.40
C LEU A 315 -22.84 11.83 -1.57
N TYR A 316 -21.63 11.48 -1.99
CA TYR A 316 -21.41 10.42 -2.99
C TYR A 316 -21.93 9.06 -2.51
N LEU A 317 -21.65 8.70 -1.24
CA LEU A 317 -22.11 7.45 -0.66
C LEU A 317 -23.65 7.38 -0.57
N ILE A 318 -24.30 8.45 -0.16
CA ILE A 318 -25.76 8.51 -0.09
C ILE A 318 -26.37 8.29 -1.47
N LYS A 319 -25.81 8.94 -2.50
CA LYS A 319 -26.27 8.86 -3.89
C LYS A 319 -26.01 7.48 -4.53
N ASP A 320 -24.77 6.99 -4.41
CA ASP A 320 -24.25 5.88 -5.21
C ASP A 320 -24.25 4.54 -4.45
N PHE A 321 -24.32 4.59 -3.11
CA PHE A 321 -24.31 3.42 -2.23
C PHE A 321 -25.23 3.62 -1.00
N PRO A 322 -26.56 3.67 -1.19
CA PRO A 322 -27.52 3.91 -0.11
C PRO A 322 -27.43 2.91 1.06
N GLU A 323 -26.89 1.70 0.82
CA GLU A 323 -26.60 0.71 1.87
C GLU A 323 -25.68 1.28 2.97
N SER A 324 -24.88 2.30 2.67
CA SER A 324 -23.99 2.98 3.62
C SER A 324 -24.73 3.51 4.84
N ILE A 325 -26.01 3.93 4.68
CA ILE A 325 -26.85 4.43 5.77
C ILE A 325 -27.10 3.34 6.81
N GLU A 326 -27.48 2.13 6.35
CA GLU A 326 -27.72 1.01 7.25
C GLU A 326 -26.41 0.52 7.91
N LEU A 327 -25.32 0.51 7.16
CA LEU A 327 -23.99 0.20 7.71
C LEU A 327 -23.58 1.20 8.79
N CYS A 328 -23.83 2.51 8.60
CA CYS A 328 -23.58 3.53 9.61
C CYS A 328 -24.42 3.36 10.88
N ARG A 329 -25.67 2.88 10.79
CA ARG A 329 -26.49 2.59 11.99
C ARG A 329 -25.85 1.59 12.93
N ARG A 330 -25.08 0.63 12.42
CA ARG A 330 -24.32 -0.35 13.22
C ARG A 330 -23.24 0.30 14.07
N LEU A 331 -22.78 1.50 13.68
CA LEU A 331 -21.69 2.22 14.35
C LEU A 331 -22.19 3.25 15.38
N LEU A 332 -23.49 3.48 15.57
CA LEU A 332 -24.01 4.50 16.47
C LEU A 332 -23.59 4.34 17.94
N LYS A 333 -23.28 3.10 18.35
CA LYS A 333 -22.78 2.76 19.68
C LYS A 333 -21.37 2.14 19.62
N PHE A 334 -20.65 2.33 18.49
CA PHE A 334 -19.34 1.75 18.30
C PHE A 334 -18.32 2.29 19.32
N GLU A 335 -17.53 1.40 19.87
CA GLU A 335 -16.36 1.71 20.70
C GLU A 335 -15.22 0.80 20.36
N PHE A 336 -14.02 1.38 20.18
CA PHE A 336 -12.82 0.61 19.98
C PHE A 336 -12.47 -0.23 21.20
N LYS A 337 -12.18 -1.49 20.99
CA LYS A 337 -11.52 -2.34 21.98
C LYS A 337 -10.07 -1.90 22.14
N HIS A 338 -9.57 -1.89 23.36
CA HIS A 338 -8.19 -1.50 23.66
C HIS A 338 -7.19 -2.46 23.02
N ILE A 339 -6.14 -1.91 22.43
CA ILE A 339 -5.03 -2.64 21.81
C ILE A 339 -3.70 -2.04 22.28
N GLY A 340 -2.69 -2.89 22.47
CA GLY A 340 -1.33 -2.47 22.82
C GLY A 340 -1.29 -1.47 23.98
N ASN A 341 -0.49 -0.42 23.81
CA ASN A 341 -0.30 0.64 24.83
C ASN A 341 -0.95 1.98 24.43
N ILE A 342 -1.95 1.96 23.54
CA ILE A 342 -2.63 3.18 23.13
C ILE A 342 -3.29 3.88 24.33
N ASP A 343 -3.18 5.20 24.41
CA ASP A 343 -3.83 5.98 25.46
C ASP A 343 -5.37 5.84 25.42
N ARG A 344 -5.98 5.55 26.56
CA ARG A 344 -7.43 5.32 26.66
C ARG A 344 -8.26 6.58 26.33
N LYS A 345 -7.73 7.79 26.63
CA LYS A 345 -8.44 9.05 26.30
C LYS A 345 -8.43 9.25 24.79
N ARG A 346 -7.28 8.98 24.14
CA ARG A 346 -7.19 8.97 22.67
C ARG A 346 -8.18 7.99 22.06
N LEU A 347 -8.21 6.75 22.54
CA LEU A 347 -9.10 5.70 22.05
C LEU A 347 -10.59 6.08 22.16
N LYS A 348 -11.01 6.70 23.28
CA LYS A 348 -12.37 7.21 23.45
C LYS A 348 -12.71 8.32 22.45
N LYS A 349 -11.75 9.23 22.15
CA LYS A 349 -11.95 10.27 21.14
C LYS A 349 -12.06 9.68 19.72
N LEU A 350 -11.22 8.72 19.37
CA LEU A 350 -11.32 8.02 18.08
C LEU A 350 -12.67 7.31 17.92
N SER A 351 -13.16 6.64 18.99
CA SER A 351 -14.50 6.03 18.98
C SER A 351 -15.60 7.07 18.77
N TYR A 352 -15.47 8.23 19.42
CA TYR A 352 -16.41 9.34 19.24
C TYR A 352 -16.42 9.84 17.78
N ILE A 353 -15.25 9.98 17.15
CA ILE A 353 -15.15 10.45 15.75
C ILE A 353 -15.85 9.49 14.79
N VAL A 354 -15.62 8.18 14.91
CA VAL A 354 -16.31 7.18 14.06
C VAL A 354 -17.83 7.27 14.22
N ARG A 355 -18.32 7.42 15.45
CA ARG A 355 -19.76 7.61 15.72
C ARG A 355 -20.30 8.93 15.16
N LEU A 356 -19.51 10.00 15.24
CA LEU A 356 -19.88 11.33 14.72
C LEU A 356 -20.05 11.26 13.20
N GLN A 357 -19.08 10.68 12.48
CA GLN A 357 -19.14 10.50 11.04
C GLN A 357 -20.33 9.63 10.62
N ALA A 358 -20.59 8.54 11.34
CA ALA A 358 -21.75 7.69 11.06
C ALA A 358 -23.08 8.43 11.26
N LYS A 359 -23.20 9.23 12.35
CA LYS A 359 -24.40 10.05 12.59
C LYS A 359 -24.58 11.13 11.53
N GLU A 360 -23.48 11.76 11.10
CA GLU A 360 -23.54 12.82 10.10
C GLU A 360 -24.00 12.28 8.74
N LEU A 361 -23.50 11.13 8.27
CA LEU A 361 -23.96 10.50 7.05
C LEU A 361 -25.47 10.19 7.10
N ILE A 362 -25.96 9.63 8.22
CA ILE A 362 -27.39 9.36 8.43
C ILE A 362 -28.19 10.66 8.42
N ARG A 363 -27.72 11.73 9.08
CA ARG A 363 -28.40 13.05 9.09
C ARG A 363 -28.49 13.64 7.67
N LEU A 364 -27.39 13.60 6.92
CA LEU A 364 -27.35 14.09 5.55
C LEU A 364 -28.32 13.33 4.66
N SER A 365 -28.46 12.01 4.85
CA SER A 365 -29.36 11.19 4.05
C SER A 365 -30.85 11.54 4.23
N SER A 366 -31.23 12.23 5.32
CA SER A 366 -32.60 12.66 5.53
C SER A 366 -32.99 13.87 4.67
N ASN A 367 -32.01 14.48 3.98
CA ASN A 367 -32.24 15.62 3.08
C ASN A 367 -32.27 15.20 1.60
N PHE A 368 -32.12 13.91 1.30
CA PHE A 368 -32.20 13.28 -0.02
C PHE A 368 -33.43 12.40 -0.11
#